data_8e607f21daa5ff355301a685cebb296d
#
_entry.id   8e607f21daa5ff355301a685cebb296d
#
_cell.length_a   1.000
_cell.length_b   1.000
_cell.length_c   1.000
_cell.angle_alpha   90.00
_cell.angle_beta   90.00
_cell.angle_gamma   90.00
#
_symmetry.space_group_name_H-M   'P 1'
#
loop_
_entity.id
_entity.type
_entity.pdbx_description
1 polymer ?
#
loop_
_entity_poly.entity_id
_entity_poly.type
_entity_poly.pdbx_seq_one_letter_code
_entity_poly.pdbx_strand_id
1 'polypeptide(L)'
;MVAHAVKLAPSILTADFGRLQEQIQAAEEGGADLLHLDVMDGRFVPNITFGPLVVEAANRITQLPLDIHLMIEEPERHLDAFANAGANIITIHLEACVHLHRAVQQIVDLGCQVGVAMNPSTPIESVREIAPFVDQVLVMSVNPGFGGQRFIQTMTSKLRRTRKLLDEYNPTCDLEVDGGIGAGNIRDVLR
;
A
#
# COMPACT_ATOMS: atom_id res chain seq x y z
N MET A 1 -21.84 -10.31 6.07
CA MET A 1 -20.58 -9.54 6.20
C MET A 1 -19.43 -10.53 6.27
N VAL A 2 -18.48 -10.43 5.39
CA VAL A 2 -17.22 -11.18 5.45
C VAL A 2 -16.44 -10.61 6.65
N ALA A 3 -15.98 -11.46 7.57
CA ALA A 3 -15.14 -11.00 8.67
C ALA A 3 -13.71 -10.86 8.11
N HIS A 4 -13.23 -9.63 7.98
CA HIS A 4 -11.84 -9.38 7.64
C HIS A 4 -10.97 -9.46 8.89
N ALA A 5 -9.93 -10.29 8.86
CA ALA A 5 -8.89 -10.27 9.89
C ALA A 5 -8.07 -8.98 9.74
N VAL A 6 -7.75 -8.33 10.86
CA VAL A 6 -6.83 -7.18 10.86
C VAL A 6 -5.43 -7.70 10.58
N LYS A 7 -4.74 -7.09 9.62
CA LYS A 7 -3.35 -7.39 9.25
C LYS A 7 -2.46 -6.20 9.63
N LEU A 8 -1.25 -6.49 10.08
CA LEU A 8 -0.21 -5.50 10.36
C LEU A 8 0.82 -5.50 9.24
N ALA A 9 0.95 -4.33 8.59
CA ALA A 9 1.87 -4.04 7.50
C ALA A 9 2.85 -2.92 7.89
N PRO A 10 3.87 -3.18 8.72
CA PRO A 10 4.84 -2.14 9.06
C PRO A 10 5.63 -1.70 7.83
N SER A 11 5.72 -0.37 7.63
CA SER A 11 6.56 0.19 6.56
C SER A 11 8.02 0.21 6.97
N ILE A 12 8.90 -0.20 6.04
CA ILE A 12 10.35 -0.07 6.21
C ILE A 12 10.88 1.34 5.87
N LEU A 13 10.02 2.27 5.47
CA LEU A 13 10.41 3.63 5.09
C LEU A 13 11.22 4.35 6.18
N THR A 14 10.91 4.10 7.45
CA THR A 14 11.58 4.71 8.60
C THR A 14 12.57 3.78 9.29
N ALA A 15 12.87 2.61 8.70
CA ALA A 15 13.85 1.68 9.23
C ALA A 15 15.29 2.22 9.12
N ASP A 16 16.17 1.77 9.98
CA ASP A 16 17.60 2.00 9.82
C ASP A 16 18.14 1.08 8.72
N PHE A 17 18.39 1.63 7.53
CA PHE A 17 18.89 0.88 6.38
C PHE A 17 20.28 0.26 6.61
N GLY A 18 21.08 0.79 7.53
CA GLY A 18 22.33 0.16 7.96
C GLY A 18 22.12 -1.13 8.74
N ARG A 19 20.88 -1.37 9.22
CA ARG A 19 20.49 -2.53 10.02
C ARG A 19 19.18 -3.14 9.49
N LEU A 20 18.93 -3.05 8.19
CA LEU A 20 17.66 -3.42 7.57
C LEU A 20 17.22 -4.85 7.93
N GLN A 21 18.15 -5.81 7.88
CA GLN A 21 17.86 -7.20 8.23
C GLN A 21 17.33 -7.33 9.67
N GLU A 22 17.99 -6.69 10.65
CA GLU A 22 17.57 -6.74 12.05
C GLU A 22 16.18 -6.08 12.24
N GLN A 23 15.93 -4.99 11.54
CA GLN A 23 14.65 -4.26 11.61
C GLN A 23 13.50 -5.08 11.01
N ILE A 24 13.72 -5.77 9.91
CA ILE A 24 12.73 -6.67 9.29
C ILE A 24 12.45 -7.86 10.22
N GLN A 25 13.49 -8.50 10.75
CA GLN A 25 13.34 -9.62 11.69
C GLN A 25 12.57 -9.19 12.96
N ALA A 26 12.85 -8.00 13.49
CA ALA A 26 12.11 -7.47 14.63
C ALA A 26 10.61 -7.23 14.30
N ALA A 27 10.28 -6.82 13.08
CA ALA A 27 8.90 -6.70 12.63
C ALA A 27 8.20 -8.07 12.53
N GLU A 28 8.87 -9.09 11.99
CA GLU A 28 8.36 -10.48 11.97
C GLU A 28 8.11 -11.03 13.38
N GLU A 29 9.10 -10.90 14.28
CA GLU A 29 8.98 -11.30 15.68
C GLU A 29 7.86 -10.53 16.42
N GLY A 30 7.62 -9.29 16.01
CA GLY A 30 6.54 -8.43 16.49
C GLY A 30 5.15 -8.82 16.00
N GLY A 31 5.06 -9.80 15.09
CA GLY A 31 3.79 -10.31 14.55
C GLY A 31 3.27 -9.54 13.34
N ALA A 32 4.16 -8.99 12.52
CA ALA A 32 3.79 -8.44 11.21
C ALA A 32 3.23 -9.54 10.30
N ASP A 33 2.17 -9.24 9.56
CA ASP A 33 1.57 -10.16 8.58
C ASP A 33 2.16 -9.99 7.18
N LEU A 34 2.66 -8.79 6.87
CA LEU A 34 3.34 -8.43 5.61
C LEU A 34 4.28 -7.26 5.87
N LEU A 35 5.17 -6.95 4.92
CA LEU A 35 6.00 -5.74 4.96
C LEU A 35 5.54 -4.74 3.92
N HIS A 36 5.38 -3.48 4.32
CA HIS A 36 5.03 -2.38 3.43
C HIS A 36 6.27 -1.62 2.98
N LEU A 37 6.42 -1.42 1.66
CA LEU A 37 7.58 -0.80 1.04
C LEU A 37 7.18 0.43 0.22
N ASP A 38 7.40 1.62 0.78
CA ASP A 38 7.06 2.90 0.18
C ASP A 38 8.10 3.37 -0.84
N VAL A 39 7.82 3.19 -2.12
CA VAL A 39 8.68 3.59 -3.24
C VAL A 39 8.30 4.98 -3.74
N MET A 40 9.26 5.89 -3.77
CA MET A 40 9.07 7.30 -4.14
C MET A 40 10.12 7.75 -5.16
N ASP A 41 9.71 8.54 -6.14
CA ASP A 41 10.54 8.95 -7.30
C ASP A 41 10.95 10.44 -7.31
N GLY A 42 10.49 11.24 -6.34
CA GLY A 42 10.74 12.68 -6.30
C GLY A 42 9.91 13.48 -7.31
N ARG A 43 8.92 12.85 -7.97
CA ARG A 43 8.04 13.48 -8.96
C ARG A 43 6.57 13.42 -8.54
N PHE A 44 6.03 12.22 -8.35
CA PHE A 44 4.69 12.04 -7.80
C PHE A 44 4.60 12.58 -6.37
N VAL A 45 5.67 12.36 -5.58
CA VAL A 45 5.87 12.91 -4.24
C VAL A 45 7.24 13.59 -4.15
N PRO A 46 7.44 14.58 -3.22
CA PRO A 46 8.67 15.38 -3.20
C PRO A 46 9.89 14.65 -2.60
N ASN A 47 9.80 13.37 -2.30
CA ASN A 47 10.86 12.57 -1.71
C ASN A 47 11.30 11.45 -2.67
N ILE A 48 12.55 11.00 -2.54
CA ILE A 48 13.12 9.83 -3.24
C ILE A 48 13.49 8.81 -2.17
N THR A 49 13.07 7.55 -2.34
CA THR A 49 13.37 6.50 -1.37
C THR A 49 14.26 5.42 -1.97
N PHE A 50 13.68 4.37 -2.48
CA PHE A 50 14.40 3.21 -2.99
C PHE A 50 13.60 2.56 -4.15
N GLY A 51 14.21 1.57 -4.78
CA GLY A 51 13.61 0.88 -5.92
C GLY A 51 13.73 -0.66 -5.78
N PRO A 52 13.62 -1.38 -6.92
CA PRO A 52 13.60 -2.85 -6.94
C PRO A 52 14.75 -3.54 -6.21
N LEU A 53 15.94 -2.93 -6.16
CA LEU A 53 17.09 -3.50 -5.45
C LEU A 53 16.85 -3.68 -3.94
N VAL A 54 16.12 -2.76 -3.30
CA VAL A 54 15.77 -2.88 -1.88
C VAL A 54 14.65 -3.90 -1.69
N VAL A 55 13.68 -3.97 -2.62
CA VAL A 55 12.66 -5.02 -2.63
C VAL A 55 13.30 -6.41 -2.71
N GLU A 56 14.23 -6.60 -3.63
CA GLU A 56 14.99 -7.86 -3.76
C GLU A 56 15.78 -8.18 -2.48
N ALA A 57 16.40 -7.18 -1.84
CA ALA A 57 17.09 -7.37 -0.58
C ALA A 57 16.12 -7.80 0.53
N ALA A 58 14.97 -7.16 0.67
CA ALA A 58 13.93 -7.52 1.63
C ALA A 58 13.41 -8.95 1.38
N ASN A 59 13.15 -9.31 0.11
CA ASN A 59 12.67 -10.63 -0.29
C ASN A 59 13.66 -11.76 0.10
N ARG A 60 14.95 -11.48 0.17
CA ARG A 60 15.95 -12.44 0.66
C ARG A 60 16.03 -12.55 2.18
N ILE A 61 15.53 -11.54 2.90
CA ILE A 61 15.64 -11.45 4.37
C ILE A 61 14.45 -12.11 5.06
N THR A 62 13.23 -11.98 4.48
CA THR A 62 11.99 -12.41 5.12
C THR A 62 11.18 -13.38 4.27
N GLN A 63 10.27 -14.12 4.92
CA GLN A 63 9.21 -14.90 4.26
C GLN A 63 7.85 -14.18 4.28
N LEU A 64 7.76 -13.00 4.89
CA LEU A 64 6.54 -12.20 4.86
C LEU A 64 6.25 -11.72 3.43
N PRO A 65 4.97 -11.67 3.03
CA PRO A 65 4.59 -11.02 1.78
C PRO A 65 5.08 -9.58 1.73
N LEU A 66 5.57 -9.17 0.56
CA LEU A 66 6.00 -7.80 0.30
C LEU A 66 4.89 -7.02 -0.41
N ASP A 67 4.37 -6.00 0.22
CA ASP A 67 3.41 -5.05 -0.32
C ASP A 67 4.14 -3.79 -0.78
N ILE A 68 4.23 -3.60 -2.08
CA ILE A 68 5.01 -2.54 -2.71
C ILE A 68 4.08 -1.39 -3.09
N HIS A 69 4.19 -0.29 -2.36
CA HIS A 69 3.41 0.91 -2.57
C HIS A 69 4.17 1.90 -3.48
N LEU A 70 3.72 2.04 -4.71
CA LEU A 70 4.37 2.86 -5.73
C LEU A 70 3.81 4.29 -5.75
N MET A 71 4.49 5.19 -5.08
CA MET A 71 4.29 6.65 -5.14
C MET A 71 5.19 7.26 -6.22
N ILE A 72 4.99 6.84 -7.46
CA ILE A 72 5.79 7.22 -8.63
C ILE A 72 4.91 7.62 -9.81
N GLU A 73 5.41 8.45 -10.71
CA GLU A 73 4.76 8.73 -12.00
C GLU A 73 4.90 7.55 -12.95
N GLU A 74 3.90 7.30 -13.81
CA GLU A 74 3.89 6.26 -14.83
C GLU A 74 4.30 4.87 -14.28
N PRO A 75 3.68 4.37 -13.17
CA PRO A 75 4.12 3.14 -12.50
C PRO A 75 4.11 1.93 -13.44
N GLU A 76 3.26 1.92 -14.48
CA GLU A 76 3.19 0.86 -15.49
C GLU A 76 4.50 0.57 -16.21
N ARG A 77 5.44 1.50 -16.20
CA ARG A 77 6.78 1.31 -16.77
C ARG A 77 7.72 0.48 -15.89
N HIS A 78 7.37 0.29 -14.63
CA HIS A 78 8.24 -0.29 -13.61
C HIS A 78 7.70 -1.58 -12.99
N LEU A 79 6.46 -1.97 -13.30
CA LEU A 79 5.77 -3.11 -12.68
C LEU A 79 6.56 -4.42 -12.81
N ASP A 80 7.10 -4.71 -14.00
CA ASP A 80 7.94 -5.90 -14.25
C ASP A 80 9.15 -5.96 -13.32
N ALA A 81 9.82 -4.82 -13.10
CA ALA A 81 11.01 -4.77 -12.26
C ALA A 81 10.68 -5.06 -10.78
N PHE A 82 9.54 -4.55 -10.28
CA PHE A 82 9.12 -4.82 -8.91
C PHE A 82 8.60 -6.26 -8.73
N ALA A 83 7.83 -6.78 -9.68
CA ALA A 83 7.39 -8.17 -9.67
C ALA A 83 8.59 -9.13 -9.66
N ASN A 84 9.57 -8.92 -10.54
CA ASN A 84 10.79 -9.72 -10.60
C ASN A 84 11.66 -9.60 -9.33
N ALA A 85 11.59 -8.49 -8.60
CA ALA A 85 12.27 -8.30 -7.33
C ALA A 85 11.62 -9.06 -6.16
N GLY A 86 10.42 -9.62 -6.36
CA GLY A 86 9.73 -10.44 -5.38
C GLY A 86 8.52 -9.76 -4.72
N ALA A 87 7.94 -8.75 -5.34
CA ALA A 87 6.68 -8.18 -4.90
C ALA A 87 5.57 -9.24 -4.87
N ASN A 88 4.80 -9.31 -3.79
CA ASN A 88 3.60 -10.13 -3.69
C ASN A 88 2.35 -9.30 -4.00
N ILE A 89 2.33 -8.06 -3.55
CA ILE A 89 1.29 -7.07 -3.81
C ILE A 89 1.96 -5.85 -4.44
N ILE A 90 1.38 -5.30 -5.50
CA ILE A 90 1.81 -4.04 -6.09
C ILE A 90 0.64 -3.06 -6.03
N THR A 91 0.82 -1.98 -5.26
CA THR A 91 -0.17 -0.93 -5.03
C THR A 91 0.24 0.32 -5.79
N ILE A 92 -0.61 0.76 -6.73
CA ILE A 92 -0.41 1.93 -7.57
C ILE A 92 -1.43 3.02 -7.29
N HIS A 93 -1.01 4.28 -7.35
CA HIS A 93 -1.93 5.40 -7.18
C HIS A 93 -2.83 5.58 -8.41
N LEU A 94 -4.12 5.70 -8.18
CA LEU A 94 -5.06 6.00 -9.26
C LEU A 94 -4.76 7.37 -9.92
N GLU A 95 -4.18 8.31 -9.16
CA GLU A 95 -3.79 9.64 -9.66
C GLU A 95 -2.54 9.61 -10.54
N ALA A 96 -1.74 8.53 -10.46
CA ALA A 96 -0.51 8.36 -11.25
C ALA A 96 -0.74 7.64 -12.58
N CYS A 97 -1.93 7.05 -12.79
CA CYS A 97 -2.21 6.17 -13.93
C CYS A 97 -3.23 6.79 -14.88
N VAL A 98 -2.83 7.08 -16.12
CA VAL A 98 -3.77 7.53 -17.17
C VAL A 98 -4.75 6.41 -17.55
N HIS A 99 -4.29 5.17 -17.59
CA HIS A 99 -5.09 3.99 -17.94
C HIS A 99 -5.04 2.96 -16.81
N LEU A 100 -5.67 3.28 -15.67
CA LEU A 100 -5.61 2.48 -14.44
C LEU A 100 -5.97 1.01 -14.66
N HIS A 101 -7.07 0.70 -15.37
CA HIS A 101 -7.47 -0.69 -15.61
C HIS A 101 -6.42 -1.49 -16.37
N ARG A 102 -5.72 -0.87 -17.33
CA ARG A 102 -4.62 -1.53 -18.05
C ARG A 102 -3.43 -1.83 -17.14
N ALA A 103 -3.07 -0.89 -16.24
CA ALA A 103 -2.00 -1.10 -15.27
C ALA A 103 -2.37 -2.22 -14.25
N VAL A 104 -3.62 -2.25 -13.80
CA VAL A 104 -4.17 -3.34 -12.98
C VAL A 104 -4.04 -4.69 -13.69
N GLN A 105 -4.44 -4.78 -14.95
CA GLN A 105 -4.30 -6.01 -15.71
C GLN A 105 -2.83 -6.46 -15.87
N GLN A 106 -1.91 -5.51 -16.09
CA GLN A 106 -0.48 -5.81 -16.17
C GLN A 106 0.05 -6.41 -14.84
N ILE A 107 -0.38 -5.90 -13.68
CA ILE A 107 0.00 -6.46 -12.37
C ILE A 107 -0.51 -7.90 -12.22
N VAL A 108 -1.77 -8.17 -12.63
CA VAL A 108 -2.34 -9.52 -12.64
C VAL A 108 -1.54 -10.47 -13.54
N ASP A 109 -1.18 -10.02 -14.74
CA ASP A 109 -0.41 -10.81 -15.72
C ASP A 109 1.00 -11.15 -15.21
N LEU A 110 1.54 -10.31 -14.31
CA LEU A 110 2.82 -10.55 -13.62
C LEU A 110 2.70 -11.52 -12.42
N GLY A 111 1.49 -11.97 -12.08
CA GLY A 111 1.24 -12.90 -10.99
C GLY A 111 1.23 -12.26 -9.60
N CYS A 112 1.15 -10.93 -9.50
CA CYS A 112 1.05 -10.20 -8.24
C CYS A 112 -0.42 -9.92 -7.89
N GLN A 113 -0.71 -9.76 -6.59
CA GLN A 113 -1.95 -9.15 -6.12
C GLN A 113 -1.95 -7.66 -6.43
N VAL A 114 -3.13 -7.12 -6.68
CA VAL A 114 -3.31 -5.73 -7.12
C VAL A 114 -3.84 -4.86 -6.01
N GLY A 115 -3.09 -3.82 -5.66
CA GLY A 115 -3.56 -2.71 -4.84
C GLY A 115 -3.79 -1.43 -5.65
N VAL A 116 -4.81 -0.66 -5.26
CA VAL A 116 -5.02 0.70 -5.78
C VAL A 116 -5.08 1.68 -4.62
N ALA A 117 -4.18 2.67 -4.65
CA ALA A 117 -4.09 3.71 -3.64
C ALA A 117 -4.83 4.99 -4.06
N MET A 118 -5.36 5.72 -3.08
CA MET A 118 -5.95 7.04 -3.27
C MET A 118 -5.48 8.05 -2.24
N ASN A 119 -5.20 9.26 -2.69
CA ASN A 119 -4.83 10.40 -1.86
C ASN A 119 -5.98 10.88 -0.93
N PRO A 120 -5.67 11.62 0.14
CA PRO A 120 -6.70 12.11 1.07
C PRO A 120 -7.83 12.91 0.40
N SER A 121 -7.50 13.71 -0.62
CA SER A 121 -8.46 14.56 -1.33
C SER A 121 -9.25 13.86 -2.44
N THR A 122 -8.84 12.67 -2.86
CA THR A 122 -9.47 11.94 -3.97
C THR A 122 -10.81 11.35 -3.53
N PRO A 123 -11.89 11.57 -4.29
CA PRO A 123 -13.21 11.01 -3.98
C PRO A 123 -13.20 9.47 -3.98
N ILE A 124 -13.96 8.86 -3.07
CA ILE A 124 -14.05 7.38 -3.00
C ILE A 124 -14.74 6.79 -4.23
N GLU A 125 -15.57 7.55 -4.92
CA GLU A 125 -16.24 7.14 -6.15
C GLU A 125 -15.25 6.82 -7.27
N SER A 126 -14.03 7.36 -7.20
CA SER A 126 -12.96 7.10 -8.17
C SER A 126 -12.49 5.65 -8.19
N VAL A 127 -12.71 4.89 -7.11
CA VAL A 127 -12.34 3.46 -7.07
C VAL A 127 -13.50 2.52 -7.41
N ARG A 128 -14.73 3.04 -7.56
CA ARG A 128 -15.93 2.21 -7.77
C ARG A 128 -15.79 1.25 -8.95
N GLU A 129 -15.42 1.77 -10.11
CA GLU A 129 -15.35 0.99 -11.35
C GLU A 129 -14.14 0.01 -11.37
N ILE A 130 -13.10 0.29 -10.57
CA ILE A 130 -11.92 -0.58 -10.50
C ILE A 130 -11.99 -1.57 -9.35
N ALA A 131 -12.83 -1.36 -8.35
CA ALA A 131 -12.95 -2.21 -7.17
C ALA A 131 -13.16 -3.71 -7.48
N PRO A 132 -13.93 -4.11 -8.51
CA PRO A 132 -14.09 -5.53 -8.85
C PRO A 132 -12.81 -6.23 -9.34
N PHE A 133 -11.78 -5.48 -9.69
CA PHE A 133 -10.56 -6.00 -10.35
C PHE A 133 -9.32 -5.93 -9.44
N VAL A 134 -9.47 -5.54 -8.17
CA VAL A 134 -8.35 -5.35 -7.25
C VAL A 134 -8.50 -6.19 -5.99
N ASP A 135 -7.38 -6.59 -5.41
CA ASP A 135 -7.33 -7.36 -4.17
C ASP A 135 -7.31 -6.43 -2.94
N GLN A 136 -6.84 -5.18 -3.12
CA GLN A 136 -6.64 -4.22 -2.06
C GLN A 136 -6.95 -2.79 -2.51
N VAL A 137 -7.54 -1.99 -1.63
CA VAL A 137 -7.64 -0.53 -1.76
C VAL A 137 -6.93 0.12 -0.59
N LEU A 138 -5.91 0.93 -0.90
CA LEU A 138 -5.15 1.70 0.08
C LEU A 138 -5.68 3.14 0.17
N VAL A 139 -6.11 3.56 1.35
CA VAL A 139 -6.49 4.94 1.64
C VAL A 139 -5.33 5.64 2.36
N MET A 140 -4.74 6.63 1.70
CA MET A 140 -3.74 7.48 2.35
C MET A 140 -4.40 8.33 3.44
N SER A 141 -3.89 8.24 4.64
CA SER A 141 -4.36 9.03 5.79
C SER A 141 -3.43 10.19 6.17
N VAL A 142 -2.42 10.41 5.34
CA VAL A 142 -1.52 11.57 5.30
C VAL A 142 -1.32 11.99 3.85
N ASN A 143 -0.73 13.15 3.59
CA ASN A 143 -0.24 13.45 2.25
C ASN A 143 1.00 12.60 1.98
N PRO A 144 1.04 11.77 0.91
CA PRO A 144 2.17 10.88 0.66
C PRO A 144 3.47 11.65 0.46
N GLY A 145 4.62 11.00 0.79
CA GLY A 145 5.95 11.54 0.57
C GLY A 145 6.89 11.51 1.78
N PHE A 146 6.40 11.42 3.01
CA PHE A 146 7.26 11.38 4.21
C PHE A 146 6.65 10.49 5.30
N GLY A 147 7.51 9.76 6.00
CA GLY A 147 7.12 9.02 7.21
C GLY A 147 6.89 9.95 8.42
N GLY A 148 6.27 9.41 9.47
CA GLY A 148 6.10 10.10 10.76
C GLY A 148 5.10 11.25 10.76
N GLN A 149 4.25 11.39 9.76
CA GLN A 149 3.23 12.44 9.68
C GLN A 149 2.06 12.16 10.63
N ARG A 150 1.29 13.21 10.93
CA ARG A 150 0.08 13.11 11.76
C ARG A 150 -1.11 12.64 10.90
N PHE A 151 -1.87 11.68 11.42
CA PHE A 151 -3.11 11.19 10.85
C PHE A 151 -4.12 12.33 10.58
N ILE A 152 -4.66 12.37 9.38
CA ILE A 152 -5.72 13.33 8.99
C ILE A 152 -7.06 12.80 9.51
N GLN A 153 -7.63 13.45 10.53
CA GLN A 153 -8.81 12.98 11.28
C GLN A 153 -10.02 12.67 10.41
N THR A 154 -10.21 13.40 9.31
CA THR A 154 -11.33 13.18 8.37
C THR A 154 -11.24 11.83 7.65
N MET A 155 -10.06 11.19 7.64
CA MET A 155 -9.86 9.90 6.96
C MET A 155 -10.61 8.75 7.64
N THR A 156 -10.88 8.81 8.95
CA THR A 156 -11.75 7.83 9.62
C THR A 156 -13.12 7.71 8.93
N SER A 157 -13.74 8.85 8.57
CA SER A 157 -15.00 8.85 7.82
C SER A 157 -14.83 8.33 6.39
N LYS A 158 -13.71 8.65 5.75
CA LYS A 158 -13.39 8.16 4.40
C LYS A 158 -13.22 6.65 4.41
N LEU A 159 -12.48 6.10 5.36
CA LEU A 159 -12.27 4.65 5.52
C LEU A 159 -13.60 3.90 5.65
N ARG A 160 -14.50 4.34 6.53
CA ARG A 160 -15.83 3.74 6.69
C ARG A 160 -16.66 3.76 5.41
N ARG A 161 -16.63 4.86 4.68
CA ARG A 161 -17.34 4.96 3.39
C ARG A 161 -16.71 4.10 2.32
N THR A 162 -15.37 4.01 2.30
CA THR A 162 -14.64 3.13 1.38
C THR A 162 -14.97 1.67 1.68
N ARG A 163 -14.94 1.24 2.97
CA ARG A 163 -15.31 -0.14 3.34
C ARG A 163 -16.74 -0.47 2.88
N LYS A 164 -17.68 0.44 3.09
CA LYS A 164 -19.07 0.27 2.64
C LYS A 164 -19.18 0.14 1.12
N LEU A 165 -18.42 0.91 0.35
CA LEU A 165 -18.36 0.80 -1.09
C LEU A 165 -17.77 -0.56 -1.51
N LEU A 166 -16.68 -0.99 -0.89
CA LEU A 166 -16.06 -2.28 -1.19
C LEU A 166 -16.98 -3.45 -0.81
N ASP A 167 -17.75 -3.37 0.28
CA ASP A 167 -18.73 -4.40 0.65
C ASP A 167 -19.82 -4.58 -0.43
N GLU A 168 -20.11 -3.53 -1.19
CA GLU A 168 -21.08 -3.57 -2.30
C GLU A 168 -20.48 -4.14 -3.59
N TYR A 169 -19.23 -3.74 -3.94
CA TYR A 169 -18.64 -4.02 -5.25
C TYR A 169 -17.63 -5.17 -5.26
N ASN A 170 -16.90 -5.35 -4.16
CA ASN A 170 -15.93 -6.44 -3.95
C ASN A 170 -15.74 -6.71 -2.45
N PRO A 171 -16.61 -7.50 -1.82
CA PRO A 171 -16.57 -7.74 -0.38
C PRO A 171 -15.34 -8.49 0.11
N THR A 172 -14.55 -9.07 -0.79
CA THR A 172 -13.29 -9.77 -0.46
C THR A 172 -12.06 -8.87 -0.55
N CYS A 173 -12.21 -7.66 -1.09
CA CYS A 173 -11.13 -6.69 -1.22
C CYS A 173 -10.69 -6.19 0.15
N ASP A 174 -9.39 -6.27 0.43
CA ASP A 174 -8.80 -5.69 1.64
C ASP A 174 -8.86 -4.16 1.58
N LEU A 175 -9.12 -3.53 2.72
CA LEU A 175 -9.03 -2.09 2.88
C LEU A 175 -7.82 -1.79 3.76
N GLU A 176 -6.82 -1.19 3.17
CA GLU A 176 -5.61 -0.75 3.85
C GLU A 176 -5.66 0.75 4.16
N VAL A 177 -4.96 1.15 5.20
CA VAL A 177 -4.72 2.55 5.56
C VAL A 177 -3.25 2.77 5.84
N ASP A 178 -2.66 3.78 5.21
CA ASP A 178 -1.30 4.19 5.47
C ASP A 178 -1.21 5.66 5.86
N GLY A 179 -0.37 5.91 6.87
CA GLY A 179 0.00 7.24 7.35
C GLY A 179 -0.51 7.60 8.73
N GLY A 180 0.42 7.81 9.65
CA GLY A 180 0.16 8.32 11.00
C GLY A 180 -0.66 7.40 11.90
N ILE A 181 -0.66 6.09 11.63
CA ILE A 181 -1.31 5.07 12.44
C ILE A 181 -0.40 4.67 13.60
N GLY A 182 -0.97 4.52 14.78
CA GLY A 182 -0.24 4.08 15.96
C GLY A 182 -1.16 3.72 17.10
N ALA A 183 -0.61 3.33 18.25
CA ALA A 183 -1.35 2.87 19.42
C ALA A 183 -2.42 3.88 19.93
N GLY A 184 -2.22 5.17 19.63
CA GLY A 184 -3.13 6.24 20.07
C GLY A 184 -4.41 6.36 19.23
N ASN A 185 -4.44 5.85 18.00
CA ASN A 185 -5.57 6.04 17.07
C ASN A 185 -6.05 4.75 16.38
N ILE A 186 -5.31 3.65 16.44
CA ILE A 186 -5.66 2.40 15.74
C ILE A 186 -7.09 1.92 16.06
N ARG A 187 -7.56 2.07 17.31
CA ARG A 187 -8.91 1.66 17.72
C ARG A 187 -10.02 2.44 16.99
N ASP A 188 -9.78 3.71 16.67
CA ASP A 188 -10.76 4.56 15.98
C ASP A 188 -10.73 4.32 14.47
N VAL A 189 -9.58 3.89 13.96
CA VAL A 189 -9.39 3.52 12.55
C VAL A 189 -10.09 2.19 12.22
N LEU A 190 -10.08 1.23 13.16
CA LEU A 190 -10.68 -0.11 12.99
C LEU A 190 -12.21 -0.16 13.25
N ARG A 191 -12.83 0.96 13.66
CA ARG A 191 -14.29 1.07 13.89
C ARG A 191 -15.04 1.53 12.64
#